data_e04d319436d528c0083cf0e877f8c42b
#
_entry.id   e04d319436d528c0083cf0e877f8c42b
#
_cell.length_a   1.000
_cell.length_b   1.000
_cell.length_c   1.000
_cell.angle_alpha   90.00
_cell.angle_beta   90.00
_cell.angle_gamma   90.00
#
_symmetry.space_group_name_H-M   'P 1'
#
loop_
_entity.id
_entity.type
_entity.pdbx_description
1 polymer ?
#
loop_
_entity_poly.entity_id
_entity_poly.type
_entity_poly.pdbx_seq_one_letter_code
_entity_poly.pdbx_strand_id
1 'polypeptide(L)'
;LDAVFAKYKGIKAIIHFAASKAVGESVQKPLLYYRNNLVSLINLLELMPKHGVEGIVFSSSCTVYGQPDELPVTEKAPIKKAESPYGNTKQINEEIIRDTVASGAPINAIMLRYFNPIGAHPTALLGELPNGVPQNLIPYLTQTAIGIREKLSVFGDDYDTPDGSCIRDFINVVDLAKAHVIAIRRILEKKQKEKVEVFNIGTGRGV
;
A
#
# COMPACT_ATOMS: atom_id res chain seq x y z
N LEU A 1 -7.91 14.31 -14.00
CA LEU A 1 -8.49 14.24 -12.67
C LEU A 1 -9.50 15.37 -12.44
N ASP A 2 -9.15 16.62 -12.70
CA ASP A 2 -10.03 17.78 -12.50
C ASP A 2 -11.41 17.61 -13.17
N ALA A 3 -11.43 17.18 -14.44
CA ALA A 3 -12.65 16.88 -15.17
C ALA A 3 -13.52 15.80 -14.51
N VAL A 4 -12.91 14.83 -13.80
CA VAL A 4 -13.66 13.79 -13.05
C VAL A 4 -14.38 14.42 -11.86
N PHE A 5 -13.69 15.23 -11.06
CA PHE A 5 -14.28 15.94 -9.93
C PHE A 5 -15.35 16.96 -10.38
N ALA A 6 -15.12 17.63 -11.51
CA ALA A 6 -16.11 18.54 -12.08
C ALA A 6 -17.38 17.80 -12.55
N LYS A 7 -17.24 16.60 -13.13
CA LYS A 7 -18.33 15.79 -13.62
C LYS A 7 -19.12 15.12 -12.49
N TYR A 8 -18.43 14.54 -11.50
CA TYR A 8 -19.05 13.79 -10.41
C TYR A 8 -19.06 14.62 -9.13
N LYS A 9 -20.09 15.43 -8.99
CA LYS A 9 -20.27 16.27 -7.79
C LYS A 9 -20.54 15.40 -6.56
N GLY A 10 -20.04 15.86 -5.39
CA GLY A 10 -20.35 15.21 -4.11
C GLY A 10 -19.38 14.08 -3.71
N ILE A 11 -18.26 13.90 -4.42
CA ILE A 11 -17.18 13.03 -3.92
C ILE A 11 -16.69 13.61 -2.57
N LYS A 12 -16.71 12.79 -1.52
CA LYS A 12 -16.33 13.19 -0.17
C LYS A 12 -14.95 12.72 0.23
N ALA A 13 -14.53 11.57 -0.29
CA ALA A 13 -13.25 10.98 0.04
C ALA A 13 -12.72 10.10 -1.09
N ILE A 14 -11.42 9.80 -1.04
CA ILE A 14 -10.67 9.05 -2.03
C ILE A 14 -9.98 7.87 -1.35
N ILE A 15 -10.00 6.70 -1.99
CA ILE A 15 -9.08 5.60 -1.68
C ILE A 15 -8.03 5.58 -2.79
N HIS A 16 -6.78 5.87 -2.44
CA HIS A 16 -5.70 6.01 -3.41
C HIS A 16 -4.82 4.77 -3.49
N PHE A 17 -5.06 3.93 -4.50
CA PHE A 17 -4.26 2.74 -4.82
C PHE A 17 -3.27 2.96 -5.96
N ALA A 18 -3.46 4.00 -6.77
CA ALA A 18 -2.70 4.17 -8.01
C ALA A 18 -1.20 4.36 -7.74
N ALA A 19 -0.43 3.34 -8.05
CA ALA A 19 1.02 3.34 -7.93
C ALA A 19 1.65 2.22 -8.76
N SER A 20 2.91 2.39 -9.16
CA SER A 20 3.77 1.28 -9.56
C SER A 20 4.25 0.57 -8.28
N LYS A 21 4.15 -0.79 -8.21
CA LYS A 21 4.32 -1.55 -6.95
C LYS A 21 5.43 -2.61 -6.94
N ALA A 22 6.05 -2.89 -8.08
CA ALA A 22 7.04 -3.96 -8.17
C ALA A 22 8.40 -3.50 -7.64
N VAL A 23 8.84 -4.09 -6.52
CA VAL A 23 10.09 -3.70 -5.83
C VAL A 23 11.30 -3.85 -6.75
N GLY A 24 11.45 -5.00 -7.44
CA GLY A 24 12.57 -5.25 -8.34
C GLY A 24 12.61 -4.28 -9.53
N GLU A 25 11.46 -3.99 -10.15
CA GLU A 25 11.39 -3.00 -11.23
C GLU A 25 11.75 -1.60 -10.72
N SER A 26 11.40 -1.25 -9.49
CA SER A 26 11.73 0.07 -8.93
C SER A 26 13.23 0.33 -8.86
N VAL A 27 14.03 -0.71 -8.61
CA VAL A 27 15.50 -0.63 -8.61
C VAL A 27 16.02 -0.39 -10.02
N GLN A 28 15.43 -1.03 -11.02
CA GLN A 28 15.83 -0.89 -12.42
C GLN A 28 15.36 0.43 -13.04
N LYS A 29 14.19 0.93 -12.64
CA LYS A 29 13.54 2.10 -13.22
C LYS A 29 13.09 3.12 -12.13
N PRO A 30 14.00 3.64 -11.30
CA PRO A 30 13.63 4.45 -10.13
C PRO A 30 12.85 5.72 -10.49
N LEU A 31 13.23 6.41 -11.56
CA LEU A 31 12.57 7.66 -11.99
C LEU A 31 11.11 7.42 -12.41
N LEU A 32 10.80 6.26 -13.00
CA LEU A 32 9.42 5.88 -13.31
C LEU A 32 8.58 5.79 -12.03
N TYR A 33 9.12 5.16 -10.99
CA TYR A 33 8.45 5.01 -9.70
C TYR A 33 8.25 6.34 -8.98
N TYR A 34 9.29 7.17 -8.90
CA TYR A 34 9.15 8.50 -8.31
C TYR A 34 8.12 9.33 -9.05
N ARG A 35 8.18 9.39 -10.38
CA ARG A 35 7.22 10.17 -11.15
C ARG A 35 5.79 9.67 -10.98
N ASN A 36 5.54 8.37 -11.16
CA ASN A 36 4.20 7.82 -11.08
C ASN A 36 3.62 7.94 -9.68
N ASN A 37 4.39 7.54 -8.65
CA ASN A 37 3.85 7.40 -7.32
C ASN A 37 3.73 8.73 -6.57
N LEU A 38 4.63 9.69 -6.81
CA LEU A 38 4.56 10.98 -6.14
C LEU A 38 3.61 11.95 -6.86
N VAL A 39 3.75 12.09 -8.18
CA VAL A 39 2.94 13.06 -8.94
C VAL A 39 1.46 12.70 -8.91
N SER A 40 1.11 11.40 -8.93
CA SER A 40 -0.29 10.97 -8.82
C SER A 40 -0.95 11.43 -7.51
N LEU A 41 -0.23 11.34 -6.40
CA LEU A 41 -0.70 11.80 -5.10
C LEU A 41 -0.76 13.33 -5.02
N ILE A 42 0.29 14.02 -5.45
CA ILE A 42 0.34 15.49 -5.47
C ILE A 42 -0.86 16.06 -6.23
N ASN A 43 -1.12 15.55 -7.44
CA ASN A 43 -2.27 15.98 -8.25
C ASN A 43 -3.62 15.79 -7.54
N LEU A 44 -3.77 14.73 -6.72
CA LEU A 44 -4.98 14.51 -5.94
C LEU A 44 -5.08 15.53 -4.79
N LEU A 45 -4.00 15.71 -4.01
CA LEU A 45 -3.97 16.63 -2.88
C LEU A 45 -4.21 18.08 -3.28
N GLU A 46 -3.73 18.51 -4.47
CA GLU A 46 -4.00 19.83 -5.03
C GLU A 46 -5.46 20.03 -5.44
N LEU A 47 -6.12 18.97 -5.93
CA LEU A 47 -7.50 19.05 -6.43
C LEU A 47 -8.54 18.83 -5.32
N MET A 48 -8.22 18.06 -4.29
CA MET A 48 -9.15 17.75 -3.21
C MET A 48 -9.78 18.99 -2.57
N PRO A 49 -9.02 20.02 -2.11
CA PRO A 49 -9.60 21.23 -1.51
C PRO A 49 -10.46 22.01 -2.52
N LYS A 50 -10.05 22.07 -3.78
CA LYS A 50 -10.77 22.81 -4.85
C LYS A 50 -12.18 22.23 -5.09
N HIS A 51 -12.37 20.94 -4.85
CA HIS A 51 -13.62 20.24 -5.07
C HIS A 51 -14.35 19.82 -3.78
N GLY A 52 -13.90 20.29 -2.62
CA GLY A 52 -14.51 19.99 -1.33
C GLY A 52 -14.39 18.50 -0.94
N VAL A 53 -13.32 17.83 -1.37
CA VAL A 53 -13.00 16.45 -0.99
C VAL A 53 -12.12 16.50 0.26
N GLU A 54 -12.65 16.02 1.38
CA GLU A 54 -12.03 16.18 2.70
C GLU A 54 -11.29 14.94 3.20
N GLY A 55 -11.44 13.79 2.53
CA GLY A 55 -10.90 12.53 3.02
C GLY A 55 -9.99 11.81 2.03
N ILE A 56 -8.89 11.25 2.53
CA ILE A 56 -8.05 10.34 1.76
C ILE A 56 -7.65 9.13 2.59
N VAL A 57 -7.84 7.92 2.04
CA VAL A 57 -7.22 6.69 2.52
C VAL A 57 -6.07 6.36 1.58
N PHE A 58 -4.86 6.40 2.09
CA PHE A 58 -3.64 6.17 1.32
C PHE A 58 -3.16 4.73 1.47
N SER A 59 -2.96 4.07 0.34
CA SER A 59 -2.32 2.76 0.22
C SER A 59 -0.82 2.89 0.50
N SER A 60 -0.45 2.81 1.80
CA SER A 60 0.94 2.75 2.21
C SER A 60 1.44 1.30 2.27
N SER A 61 2.58 1.05 2.87
CA SER A 61 3.21 -0.28 2.91
C SER A 61 4.07 -0.42 4.15
N CYS A 62 4.24 -1.65 4.64
CA CYS A 62 5.23 -1.96 5.69
C CYS A 62 6.67 -1.63 5.24
N THR A 63 6.94 -1.52 3.95
CA THR A 63 8.26 -1.13 3.42
C THR A 63 8.74 0.25 3.88
N VAL A 64 7.84 1.08 4.42
CA VAL A 64 8.21 2.38 5.03
C VAL A 64 9.07 2.22 6.27
N TYR A 65 9.04 1.08 6.93
CA TYR A 65 9.87 0.85 8.12
C TYR A 65 11.34 0.57 7.80
N GLY A 66 11.68 0.21 6.54
CA GLY A 66 12.99 -0.32 6.19
C GLY A 66 13.24 -1.64 6.92
N GLN A 67 14.42 -1.79 7.53
CA GLN A 67 14.75 -2.93 8.40
C GLN A 67 14.46 -2.54 9.86
N PRO A 68 13.34 -2.99 10.45
CA PRO A 68 12.99 -2.66 11.83
C PRO A 68 13.94 -3.37 12.81
N ASP A 69 14.15 -2.76 13.99
CA ASP A 69 14.98 -3.37 15.05
C ASP A 69 14.22 -4.42 15.85
N GLU A 70 12.90 -4.28 15.91
CA GLU A 70 12.02 -5.15 16.71
C GLU A 70 10.87 -5.69 15.88
N LEU A 71 10.52 -6.94 16.14
CA LEU A 71 9.37 -7.64 15.55
C LEU A 71 8.45 -8.20 16.65
N PRO A 72 7.14 -8.20 16.45
CA PRO A 72 6.42 -7.62 15.31
C PRO A 72 6.48 -6.08 15.29
N VAL A 73 6.61 -5.51 14.09
CA VAL A 73 6.71 -4.05 13.93
C VAL A 73 5.37 -3.36 14.24
N THR A 74 5.42 -2.28 15.00
CA THR A 74 4.25 -1.46 15.34
C THR A 74 4.28 -0.11 14.64
N GLU A 75 3.17 0.65 14.65
CA GLU A 75 3.08 1.99 14.06
C GLU A 75 4.02 3.01 14.73
N LYS A 76 4.51 2.69 15.93
CA LYS A 76 5.48 3.51 16.68
C LYS A 76 6.93 3.24 16.28
N ALA A 77 7.18 2.19 15.51
CA ALA A 77 8.53 1.86 15.06
C ALA A 77 9.11 3.01 14.21
N PRO A 78 10.39 3.33 14.37
CA PRO A 78 11.03 4.39 13.61
C PRO A 78 11.03 4.07 12.12
N ILE A 79 10.84 5.11 11.31
CA ILE A 79 11.00 5.03 9.86
C ILE A 79 12.49 5.07 9.57
N LYS A 80 13.01 3.98 9.02
CA LYS A 80 14.41 3.87 8.60
C LYS A 80 14.56 4.04 7.10
N LYS A 81 15.79 4.06 6.61
CA LYS A 81 16.06 4.12 5.17
C LYS A 81 15.33 3.00 4.44
N ALA A 82 14.58 3.36 3.41
CA ALA A 82 13.88 2.39 2.57
C ALA A 82 14.88 1.50 1.80
N GLU A 83 14.57 0.22 1.70
CA GLU A 83 15.40 -0.78 0.99
C GLU A 83 15.27 -0.69 -0.54
N SER A 84 14.29 0.07 -1.05
CA SER A 84 14.03 0.20 -2.47
C SER A 84 13.44 1.55 -2.84
N PRO A 85 13.57 1.99 -4.11
CA PRO A 85 12.89 3.18 -4.60
C PRO A 85 11.38 3.12 -4.42
N TYR A 86 10.74 1.93 -4.58
CA TYR A 86 9.32 1.76 -4.25
C TYR A 86 9.02 2.10 -2.79
N GLY A 87 9.74 1.50 -1.84
CA GLY A 87 9.59 1.79 -0.42
C GLY A 87 9.79 3.27 -0.11
N ASN A 88 10.81 3.88 -0.71
CA ASN A 88 11.08 5.31 -0.54
C ASN A 88 9.94 6.19 -1.09
N THR A 89 9.31 5.83 -2.22
CA THR A 89 8.12 6.57 -2.69
C THR A 89 6.96 6.50 -1.70
N LYS A 90 6.82 5.41 -0.95
CA LYS A 90 5.80 5.31 0.10
C LYS A 90 6.13 6.17 1.31
N GLN A 91 7.40 6.23 1.74
CA GLN A 91 7.85 7.15 2.79
C GLN A 91 7.59 8.61 2.41
N ILE A 92 8.07 9.05 1.25
CA ILE A 92 7.89 10.41 0.76
C ILE A 92 6.40 10.76 0.63
N ASN A 93 5.56 9.84 0.16
CA ASN A 93 4.12 10.09 0.06
C ASN A 93 3.46 10.28 1.44
N GLU A 94 3.88 9.54 2.46
CA GLU A 94 3.41 9.78 3.83
C GLU A 94 3.84 11.16 4.35
N GLU A 95 5.07 11.58 4.05
CA GLU A 95 5.57 12.93 4.39
C GLU A 95 4.76 14.02 3.67
N ILE A 96 4.55 13.88 2.34
CA ILE A 96 3.74 14.82 1.54
C ILE A 96 2.33 14.97 2.14
N ILE A 97 1.69 13.86 2.53
CA ILE A 97 0.36 13.91 3.16
C ILE A 97 0.41 14.68 4.50
N ARG A 98 1.39 14.36 5.35
CA ARG A 98 1.55 15.02 6.66
C ARG A 98 1.78 16.52 6.52
N ASP A 99 2.70 16.91 5.64
CA ASP A 99 3.03 18.31 5.40
C ASP A 99 1.85 19.07 4.80
N THR A 100 1.13 18.46 3.87
CA THR A 100 -0.09 19.05 3.29
C THR A 100 -1.17 19.28 4.36
N VAL A 101 -1.39 18.33 5.24
CA VAL A 101 -2.35 18.49 6.34
C VAL A 101 -1.85 19.51 7.37
N ALA A 102 -0.57 19.50 7.71
CA ALA A 102 0.05 20.45 8.64
C ALA A 102 0.03 21.89 8.13
N SER A 103 0.08 22.11 6.81
CA SER A 103 -0.07 23.43 6.20
C SER A 103 -1.47 24.03 6.32
N GLY A 104 -2.43 23.30 6.90
CA GLY A 104 -3.80 23.74 7.11
C GLY A 104 -4.80 23.32 6.03
N ALA A 105 -4.40 22.45 5.09
CA ALA A 105 -5.33 21.90 4.12
C ALA A 105 -6.52 21.20 4.82
N PRO A 106 -7.76 21.38 4.32
CA PRO A 106 -8.96 20.78 4.92
C PRO A 106 -9.08 19.28 4.57
N ILE A 107 -8.01 18.53 4.81
CA ILE A 107 -7.90 17.12 4.47
C ILE A 107 -7.70 16.30 5.74
N ASN A 108 -8.43 15.19 5.83
CA ASN A 108 -8.25 14.15 6.81
C ASN A 108 -7.68 12.90 6.11
N ALA A 109 -6.63 12.31 6.64
CA ALA A 109 -5.94 11.20 6.01
C ALA A 109 -5.88 9.97 6.92
N ILE A 110 -6.01 8.78 6.33
CA ILE A 110 -5.65 7.52 6.96
C ILE A 110 -4.66 6.82 6.05
N MET A 111 -3.50 6.47 6.59
CA MET A 111 -2.46 5.72 5.91
C MET A 111 -2.49 4.27 6.38
N LEU A 112 -2.76 3.35 5.46
CA LEU A 112 -2.78 1.92 5.75
C LEU A 112 -1.47 1.29 5.29
N ARG A 113 -0.62 0.90 6.23
CA ARG A 113 0.65 0.20 5.99
C ARG A 113 0.41 -1.29 5.99
N TYR A 114 0.13 -1.85 4.83
CA TYR A 114 -0.10 -3.30 4.77
C TYR A 114 1.14 -4.09 4.42
N PHE A 115 1.11 -5.34 4.92
CA PHE A 115 2.13 -6.34 4.70
C PHE A 115 1.91 -7.03 3.35
N ASN A 116 1.76 -8.32 3.28
CA ASN A 116 1.67 -9.04 2.01
C ASN A 116 0.22 -9.46 1.69
N PRO A 117 -0.53 -8.70 0.86
CA PRO A 117 -1.87 -9.12 0.48
C PRO A 117 -1.83 -10.38 -0.38
N ILE A 118 -2.69 -11.35 -0.06
CA ILE A 118 -2.85 -12.59 -0.81
C ILE A 118 -4.32 -13.00 -0.91
N GLY A 119 -4.58 -13.99 -1.75
CA GLY A 119 -5.88 -14.61 -1.89
C GLY A 119 -6.78 -13.96 -2.94
N ALA A 120 -8.00 -14.46 -2.98
CA ALA A 120 -9.04 -14.05 -3.90
C ALA A 120 -10.37 -13.88 -3.17
N HIS A 121 -11.35 -13.26 -3.83
CA HIS A 121 -12.69 -13.17 -3.29
C HIS A 121 -13.34 -14.57 -3.25
N PRO A 122 -14.14 -14.92 -2.21
CA PRO A 122 -14.76 -16.25 -2.10
C PRO A 122 -15.64 -16.68 -3.28
N THR A 123 -16.14 -15.71 -4.05
CA THR A 123 -16.91 -16.00 -5.28
C THR A 123 -16.05 -16.46 -6.45
N ALA A 124 -14.72 -16.42 -6.33
CA ALA A 124 -13.74 -16.66 -7.41
C ALA A 124 -13.87 -15.72 -8.64
N LEU A 125 -14.70 -14.67 -8.56
CA LEU A 125 -14.84 -13.67 -9.62
C LEU A 125 -13.75 -12.59 -9.60
N LEU A 126 -13.07 -12.43 -8.47
CA LEU A 126 -11.98 -11.47 -8.27
C LEU A 126 -10.77 -12.19 -7.68
N GLY A 127 -9.62 -11.99 -8.29
CA GLY A 127 -8.35 -12.56 -7.86
C GLY A 127 -7.18 -11.73 -8.38
N GLU A 128 -5.95 -12.20 -8.16
CA GLU A 128 -4.75 -11.56 -8.65
C GLU A 128 -4.36 -12.12 -10.01
N LEU A 129 -4.52 -11.33 -11.07
CA LEU A 129 -4.12 -11.66 -12.43
C LEU A 129 -3.16 -10.59 -12.96
N PRO A 130 -1.86 -10.68 -12.66
CA PRO A 130 -0.87 -9.69 -13.11
C PRO A 130 -0.65 -9.76 -14.62
N ASN A 131 -0.41 -8.61 -15.24
CA ASN A 131 0.03 -8.56 -16.62
C ASN A 131 1.47 -9.07 -16.75
N GLY A 132 1.70 -10.05 -17.63
CA GLY A 132 3.01 -10.64 -17.84
C GLY A 132 3.44 -11.62 -16.74
N VAL A 133 4.76 -11.69 -16.48
CA VAL A 133 5.33 -12.58 -15.46
C VAL A 133 5.04 -12.03 -14.07
N PRO A 134 4.40 -12.81 -13.18
CA PRO A 134 4.18 -12.38 -11.80
C PRO A 134 5.48 -12.05 -11.07
N GLN A 135 5.48 -10.96 -10.32
CA GLN A 135 6.61 -10.54 -9.48
C GLN A 135 6.39 -10.88 -7.99
N ASN A 136 5.15 -11.30 -7.64
CA ASN A 136 4.81 -11.72 -6.28
C ASN A 136 4.74 -13.24 -6.19
N LEU A 137 5.01 -13.78 -5.01
CA LEU A 137 5.06 -15.21 -4.74
C LEU A 137 3.77 -15.94 -5.14
N ILE A 138 2.63 -15.49 -4.61
CA ILE A 138 1.37 -16.27 -4.72
C ILE A 138 0.88 -16.42 -6.16
N PRO A 139 0.78 -15.38 -7.00
CA PRO A 139 0.37 -15.58 -8.39
C PRO A 139 1.39 -16.39 -9.17
N TYR A 140 2.70 -16.33 -8.86
CA TYR A 140 3.70 -17.17 -9.50
C TYR A 140 3.51 -18.65 -9.10
N LEU A 141 3.33 -18.90 -7.80
CA LEU A 141 3.12 -20.24 -7.24
C LEU A 141 1.85 -20.89 -7.83
N THR A 142 0.73 -20.14 -7.83
CA THR A 142 -0.54 -20.68 -8.37
C THR A 142 -0.46 -20.97 -9.87
N GLN A 143 0.23 -20.12 -10.65
CA GLN A 143 0.50 -20.40 -12.08
C GLN A 143 1.39 -21.62 -12.28
N THR A 144 2.33 -21.87 -11.37
CA THR A 144 3.16 -23.10 -11.40
C THR A 144 2.30 -24.31 -11.05
N ALA A 145 1.48 -24.22 -10.01
CA ALA A 145 0.63 -25.33 -9.56
C ALA A 145 -0.36 -25.81 -10.63
N ILE A 146 -0.87 -24.90 -11.47
CA ILE A 146 -1.79 -25.24 -12.57
C ILE A 146 -1.08 -25.51 -13.92
N GLY A 147 0.28 -25.59 -13.92
CA GLY A 147 1.07 -25.94 -15.08
C GLY A 147 1.29 -24.83 -16.11
N ILE A 148 0.93 -23.57 -15.83
CA ILE A 148 1.24 -22.42 -16.70
C ILE A 148 2.75 -22.14 -16.67
N ARG A 149 3.43 -22.41 -15.54
CA ARG A 149 4.86 -22.29 -15.37
C ARG A 149 5.47 -23.62 -15.02
N GLU A 150 6.68 -23.83 -15.52
CA GLU A 150 7.40 -25.09 -15.36
C GLU A 150 7.80 -25.34 -13.90
N LYS A 151 8.28 -24.30 -13.21
CA LYS A 151 8.83 -24.42 -11.84
C LYS A 151 8.73 -23.13 -11.05
N LEU A 152 8.71 -23.26 -9.73
CA LEU A 152 8.95 -22.18 -8.78
C LEU A 152 10.44 -22.18 -8.40
N SER A 153 11.08 -21.00 -8.43
CA SER A 153 12.46 -20.85 -7.98
C SER A 153 12.51 -20.30 -6.56
N VAL A 154 13.30 -20.93 -5.71
CA VAL A 154 13.63 -20.45 -4.36
C VAL A 154 14.99 -19.75 -4.45
N PHE A 155 15.06 -18.48 -4.00
CA PHE A 155 16.25 -17.63 -4.13
C PHE A 155 17.00 -17.50 -2.80
N GLY A 156 17.38 -18.62 -2.23
CA GLY A 156 18.11 -18.70 -0.96
C GLY A 156 17.33 -19.44 0.11
N ASP A 157 18.08 -20.08 0.98
CA ASP A 157 17.61 -20.89 2.11
C ASP A 157 18.50 -20.68 3.34
N ASP A 158 19.19 -19.53 3.37
CA ASP A 158 20.21 -19.17 4.36
C ASP A 158 19.84 -17.98 5.24
N TYR A 159 18.54 -17.62 5.29
CA TYR A 159 18.05 -16.63 6.23
C TYR A 159 18.05 -17.19 7.66
N ASP A 160 18.29 -16.30 8.63
CA ASP A 160 18.22 -16.64 10.07
C ASP A 160 16.76 -16.81 10.53
N THR A 161 16.15 -17.91 10.06
CA THR A 161 14.75 -18.32 10.29
C THR A 161 14.69 -19.83 10.47
N PRO A 162 13.61 -20.39 11.04
CA PRO A 162 13.54 -21.83 11.34
C PRO A 162 13.74 -22.76 10.14
N ASP A 163 13.37 -22.32 8.93
CA ASP A 163 13.48 -23.10 7.70
C ASP A 163 14.41 -22.47 6.64
N GLY A 164 15.12 -21.41 7.00
CA GLY A 164 16.01 -20.66 6.11
C GLY A 164 15.30 -19.77 5.09
N SER A 165 13.97 -19.72 5.08
CA SER A 165 13.21 -18.89 4.16
C SER A 165 12.82 -17.52 4.76
N CYS A 166 12.37 -16.59 3.92
CA CYS A 166 11.91 -15.29 4.38
C CYS A 166 10.56 -15.40 5.08
N ILE A 167 10.47 -15.00 6.34
CA ILE A 167 9.20 -14.85 7.06
C ILE A 167 8.41 -13.65 6.51
N ARG A 168 7.13 -13.86 6.23
CA ARG A 168 6.21 -12.81 5.74
C ARG A 168 4.87 -12.88 6.47
N ASP A 169 4.31 -11.71 6.80
CA ASP A 169 2.93 -11.59 7.28
C ASP A 169 2.00 -11.47 6.07
N PHE A 170 1.18 -12.49 5.86
CA PHE A 170 0.20 -12.54 4.78
C PHE A 170 -1.19 -12.17 5.26
N ILE A 171 -1.84 -11.20 4.60
CA ILE A 171 -3.21 -10.79 4.90
C ILE A 171 -4.14 -11.13 3.74
N ASN A 172 -5.34 -11.66 4.06
CA ASN A 172 -6.35 -11.93 3.05
C ASN A 172 -6.81 -10.62 2.38
N VAL A 173 -6.86 -10.61 1.04
CA VAL A 173 -7.22 -9.42 0.26
C VAL A 173 -8.63 -8.90 0.57
N VAL A 174 -9.57 -9.78 0.98
CA VAL A 174 -10.92 -9.36 1.39
C VAL A 174 -10.88 -8.60 2.71
N ASP A 175 -10.06 -9.03 3.65
CA ASP A 175 -9.90 -8.32 4.94
C ASP A 175 -9.18 -6.99 4.75
N LEU A 176 -8.19 -6.95 3.86
CA LEU A 176 -7.58 -5.68 3.44
C LEU A 176 -8.61 -4.73 2.82
N ALA A 177 -9.49 -5.22 1.93
CA ALA A 177 -10.55 -4.42 1.34
C ALA A 177 -11.53 -3.88 2.40
N LYS A 178 -11.91 -4.72 3.39
CA LYS A 178 -12.74 -4.29 4.53
C LYS A 178 -12.04 -3.19 5.36
N ALA A 179 -10.73 -3.30 5.58
CA ALA A 179 -9.96 -2.27 6.28
C ALA A 179 -10.04 -0.91 5.58
N HIS A 180 -9.99 -0.86 4.24
CA HIS A 180 -10.19 0.37 3.48
C HIS A 180 -11.60 0.95 3.64
N VAL A 181 -12.64 0.09 3.63
CA VAL A 181 -14.02 0.51 3.87
C VAL A 181 -14.20 1.08 5.28
N ILE A 182 -13.59 0.44 6.28
CA ILE A 182 -13.60 0.93 7.67
C ILE A 182 -12.87 2.27 7.77
N ALA A 183 -11.71 2.40 7.15
CA ALA A 183 -10.93 3.63 7.16
C ALA A 183 -11.70 4.80 6.53
N ILE A 184 -12.29 4.60 5.33
CA ILE A 184 -13.08 5.67 4.69
C ILE A 184 -14.30 6.05 5.54
N ARG A 185 -14.97 5.06 6.12
CA ARG A 185 -16.12 5.28 7.00
C ARG A 185 -15.72 6.06 8.26
N ARG A 186 -14.55 5.76 8.84
CA ARG A 186 -13.99 6.47 10.00
C ARG A 186 -13.76 7.96 9.70
N ILE A 187 -13.27 8.28 8.48
CA ILE A 187 -13.12 9.68 8.04
C ILE A 187 -14.50 10.36 7.90
N LEU A 188 -15.41 9.74 7.15
CA LEU A 188 -16.73 10.31 6.85
C LEU A 188 -17.60 10.52 8.09
N GLU A 189 -17.49 9.63 9.07
CA GLU A 189 -18.18 9.70 10.35
C GLU A 189 -17.42 10.56 11.39
N LYS A 190 -16.33 11.22 11.01
CA LYS A 190 -15.50 12.10 11.87
C LYS A 190 -15.04 11.40 13.17
N LYS A 191 -14.71 10.10 13.08
CA LYS A 191 -14.24 9.28 14.21
C LYS A 191 -12.73 9.27 14.39
N GLN A 192 -11.99 10.03 13.57
CA GLN A 192 -10.55 10.19 13.73
C GLN A 192 -10.23 10.96 15.00
N LYS A 193 -9.15 10.57 15.66
CA LYS A 193 -8.58 11.30 16.83
C LYS A 193 -7.66 12.42 16.39
N GLU A 194 -7.02 12.23 15.24
CA GLU A 194 -6.07 13.15 14.63
C GLU A 194 -6.39 13.27 13.13
N LYS A 195 -5.99 14.40 12.52
CA LYS A 195 -6.20 14.61 11.08
C LYS A 195 -5.48 13.58 10.20
N VAL A 196 -4.37 13.05 10.70
CA VAL A 196 -3.60 12.00 10.04
C VAL A 196 -3.46 10.82 10.99
N GLU A 197 -4.04 9.68 10.62
CA GLU A 197 -3.89 8.43 11.37
C GLU A 197 -3.15 7.38 10.52
N VAL A 198 -2.42 6.50 11.19
CA VAL A 198 -1.66 5.40 10.55
C VAL A 198 -2.07 4.10 11.20
N PHE A 199 -2.26 3.06 10.39
CA PHE A 199 -2.54 1.70 10.87
C PHE A 199 -1.73 0.67 10.09
N ASN A 200 -1.11 -0.24 10.82
CA ASN A 200 -0.57 -1.46 10.26
C ASN A 200 -1.70 -2.44 9.93
N ILE A 201 -1.67 -3.01 8.73
CA ILE A 201 -2.67 -3.97 8.28
C ILE A 201 -1.97 -5.29 7.96
N GLY A 202 -1.97 -6.18 8.92
CA GLY A 202 -1.39 -7.50 8.89
C GLY A 202 -2.10 -8.40 9.90
N THR A 203 -1.65 -9.63 10.03
CA THR A 203 -2.17 -10.60 11.01
C THR A 203 -1.40 -10.55 12.33
N GLY A 204 -0.21 -9.92 12.32
CA GLY A 204 0.74 -9.93 13.44
C GLY A 204 1.46 -11.28 13.58
N ARG A 205 1.33 -12.17 12.60
CA ARG A 205 1.98 -13.47 12.56
C ARG A 205 2.66 -13.67 11.22
N GLY A 206 3.96 -13.91 11.25
CA GLY A 206 4.71 -14.30 10.07
C GLY A 206 4.68 -15.82 9.86
N VAL A 207 4.73 -16.22 8.60
CA VAL A 207 4.91 -17.61 8.15
C VAL A 207 6.02 -17.64 7.10
#